data_f1997b4fd96197802f626b12d40d1474
#
_entry.id   f1997b4fd96197802f626b12d40d1474
#
_cell.length_a   1.000
_cell.length_b   1.000
_cell.length_c   1.000
_cell.angle_alpha   90.00
_cell.angle_beta   90.00
_cell.angle_gamma   90.00
#
_symmetry.space_group_name_H-M   'P 1'
#
loop_
_entity.id
_entity.type
_entity.pdbx_description
1 polymer ?
#
loop_
_entity_poly.entity_id
_entity_poly.type
_entity_poly.pdbx_seq_one_letter_code
_entity_poly.pdbx_strand_id
1 'polypeptide(L)' 'MEQINVISKGTSIKGDVVSDGDMRVDGTINGNLIVKGKLF' A
#
# COMPACT_ATOMS: atom_id res chain seq x y z
N MET A 1 18.32 6.08 -2.10
CA MET A 1 17.77 5.24 -1.03
C MET A 1 16.39 4.74 -1.44
N GLU A 2 16.21 3.47 -1.41
CA GLU A 2 14.92 2.90 -1.78
C GLU A 2 13.97 2.92 -0.58
N GLN A 3 12.72 3.27 -0.87
CA GLN A 3 11.67 3.27 0.13
C GLN A 3 10.53 2.41 -0.36
N ILE A 4 10.23 1.40 0.41
CA ILE A 4 9.11 0.52 0.12
C ILE A 4 8.15 0.60 1.29
N ASN A 5 6.90 0.93 0.98
CA ASN A 5 5.84 0.92 1.96
C ASN A 5 5.27 -0.48 2.05
N VAL A 6 5.12 -0.97 3.27
CA VAL A 6 4.61 -2.32 3.48
C VAL A 6 3.38 -2.26 4.37
N ILE A 7 2.29 -2.85 3.89
CA ILE A 7 1.11 -3.06 4.71
C ILE A 7 1.15 -4.52 5.13
N SER A 8 1.50 -4.73 6.39
CA SER A 8 1.73 -6.06 6.92
C SER A 8 0.45 -6.86 7.06
N LYS A 9 0.63 -8.17 7.09
CA LYS A 9 -0.47 -9.09 7.34
C LYS A 9 -1.14 -8.77 8.67
N GLY A 10 -2.46 -8.77 8.69
CA GLY A 10 -3.23 -8.41 9.87
C GLY A 10 -3.63 -6.94 9.94
N THR A 11 -3.16 -6.14 9.00
CA THR A 11 -3.53 -4.73 8.91
C THR A 11 -4.72 -4.56 7.98
N SER A 12 -5.71 -3.78 8.42
CA SER A 12 -6.87 -3.42 7.60
C SER A 12 -6.95 -1.91 7.48
N ILE A 13 -7.07 -1.43 6.25
CA ILE A 13 -7.18 0.00 5.98
C ILE A 13 -8.52 0.25 5.29
N LYS A 14 -9.26 1.22 5.84
CA LYS A 14 -10.52 1.66 5.23
C LYS A 14 -10.36 3.08 4.75
N GLY A 15 -10.63 3.32 3.48
CA GLY A 15 -10.52 4.64 2.88
C GLY A 15 -9.58 4.64 1.70
N ASP A 16 -9.08 5.83 1.36
CA ASP A 16 -8.22 6.01 0.20
C ASP A 16 -6.76 5.98 0.61
N VAL A 17 -5.96 5.25 -0.16
CA VAL A 17 -4.52 5.15 0.08
C VAL A 17 -3.81 5.59 -1.18
N VAL A 18 -2.87 6.53 -1.03
CA VAL A 18 -2.06 7.04 -2.14
C VAL A 18 -0.60 6.87 -1.78
N SER A 19 0.16 6.29 -2.69
CA SER A 19 1.60 6.12 -2.53
C SER A 19 2.32 6.61 -3.77
N ASP A 20 3.35 7.43 -3.61
CA ASP A 20 4.19 7.89 -4.71
C ASP A 20 5.31 6.90 -5.04
N GLY A 21 5.70 6.09 -4.09
CA GLY A 21 6.76 5.10 -4.25
C GLY A 21 6.20 3.69 -4.42
N ASP A 22 7.07 2.72 -4.22
CA ASP A 22 6.69 1.32 -4.30
C ASP A 22 5.92 0.90 -3.05
N MET A 23 5.01 -0.04 -3.21
CA MET A 23 4.21 -0.53 -2.11
C MET A 23 4.04 -2.04 -2.19
N ARG A 24 4.10 -2.68 -1.04
CA ARG A 24 3.77 -4.08 -0.89
C ARG A 24 2.59 -4.21 0.05
N VAL A 25 1.56 -4.91 -0.38
CA VAL A 25 0.35 -5.10 0.42
C VAL A 25 0.18 -6.56 0.76
N ASP A 26 0.37 -6.89 2.03
CA ASP A 26 0.11 -8.23 2.57
C ASP A 26 -1.17 -8.27 3.39
N GLY A 27 -1.71 -7.10 3.73
CA GLY A 27 -2.94 -6.97 4.49
C GLY A 27 -4.16 -6.73 3.61
N THR A 28 -5.11 -6.00 4.14
CA THR A 28 -6.39 -5.74 3.47
C THR A 28 -6.60 -4.24 3.32
N ILE A 29 -7.03 -3.83 2.13
CA ILE A 29 -7.44 -2.46 1.87
C ILE A 29 -8.88 -2.46 1.38
N ASN A 30 -9.73 -1.74 2.11
CA ASN A 30 -11.13 -1.54 1.78
C ASN A 30 -11.30 -0.10 1.32
N GLY A 31 -11.29 0.11 0.01
CA GLY A 31 -11.38 1.45 -0.56
C GLY A 31 -10.55 1.57 -1.81
N ASN A 32 -10.02 2.76 -2.05
CA ASN A 32 -9.23 3.04 -3.24
C ASN A 32 -7.74 3.00 -2.91
N LEU A 33 -6.98 2.40 -3.80
CA LEU A 33 -5.53 2.36 -3.68
C LEU A 33 -4.91 2.90 -4.96
N ILE A 34 -4.08 3.92 -4.81
CA ILE A 34 -3.33 4.50 -5.92
C ILE A 34 -1.86 4.39 -5.60
N VAL A 35 -1.12 3.69 -6.44
CA VAL A 35 0.32 3.51 -6.28
C VAL A 35 0.98 3.95 -7.58
N LYS A 36 1.82 4.98 -7.51
CA LYS A 36 2.51 5.48 -8.69
C LYS A 36 3.74 4.66 -9.02
N GLY A 37 4.32 4.01 -8.03
CA GLY A 37 5.44 3.10 -8.22
C GLY A 37 4.97 1.68 -8.50
N LYS A 38 5.75 0.72 -8.03
CA LYS A 38 5.43 -0.69 -8.21
C LYS A 38 4.59 -1.19 -7.06
N LEU A 39 3.62 -2.01 -7.38
CA LEU A 39 2.77 -2.66 -6.40
C LEU A 39 3.07 -4.16 -6.41
N PHE A 40 3.33 -4.68 -5.23
CA PHE A 40 3.59 -6.12 -5.05
C PHE A 40 2.46 -6.78 -4.29
#